data_1989a20876402a595d0d9e3973b21d36
#
_entry.id   1989a20876402a595d0d9e3973b21d36
#
_cell.length_a   1.000
_cell.length_b   1.000
_cell.length_c   1.000
_cell.angle_alpha   90.00
_cell.angle_beta   90.00
_cell.angle_gamma   90.00
#
_symmetry.space_group_name_H-M   'P 1'
#
loop_
_entity.id
_entity.type
_entity.pdbx_description
1 polymer ?
#
loop_
_entity_poly.entity_id
_entity_poly.type
_entity_poly.pdbx_seq_one_letter_code
_entity_poly.pdbx_strand_id
1 'polypeptide(L)'
;MKGFSFSFFNIFSILIIILLLVTILVPFKLINMEQAERIAKWKTVYEELKYSFNLVNLHEGNIVPKINELDKVFSDDDMFERIKPYLNPINDEYTNPYNRGYFYRNAAPVKKHTVFYFDKFIEIKNDVLIGIKKNYDYKDGQIKPEYIVFVDINGKYRPNLIGQDIFFLGVNSNEIMALGKNVKESLKANCSILGNGVYCSEYYLMGGQL
;
A
#
# COMPACT_ATOMS: atom_id res chain seq x y z
N MET A 1 16.03 57.12 28.73
CA MET A 1 15.87 55.75 28.17
C MET A 1 15.71 54.79 29.32
N LYS A 2 14.50 54.24 29.56
CA LYS A 2 14.27 53.23 30.59
C LYS A 2 14.79 51.91 30.06
N GLY A 3 15.91 51.41 30.62
CA GLY A 3 16.44 50.10 30.27
C GLY A 3 15.42 49.02 30.67
N PHE A 4 15.03 48.20 29.73
CA PHE A 4 14.22 47.02 29.95
C PHE A 4 15.12 46.01 30.73
N SER A 5 14.98 45.96 32.06
CA SER A 5 15.60 44.91 32.85
C SER A 5 14.77 43.64 32.67
N PHE A 6 15.18 42.77 31.80
CA PHE A 6 14.61 41.42 31.72
C PHE A 6 14.91 40.72 33.06
N SER A 7 13.90 40.51 33.89
CA SER A 7 14.02 39.70 35.09
C SER A 7 14.35 38.25 34.67
N PHE A 8 15.22 37.61 35.41
CA PHE A 8 15.57 36.18 35.24
C PHE A 8 14.29 35.31 35.13
N PHE A 9 13.26 35.67 35.82
CA PHE A 9 11.95 35.01 35.78
C PHE A 9 11.26 35.11 34.41
N ASN A 10 11.41 36.19 33.71
CA ASN A 10 10.84 36.37 32.36
C ASN A 10 11.58 35.51 31.34
N ILE A 11 12.92 35.43 31.45
CA ILE A 11 13.72 34.56 30.56
C ILE A 11 13.37 33.09 30.78
N PHE A 12 13.21 32.67 32.05
CA PHE A 12 12.83 31.30 32.39
C PHE A 12 11.42 30.95 31.88
N SER A 13 10.46 31.86 32.00
CA SER A 13 9.10 31.69 31.46
C SER A 13 9.09 31.54 29.94
N ILE A 14 9.89 32.36 29.23
CA ILE A 14 10.02 32.28 27.77
C ILE A 14 10.62 30.93 27.37
N LEU A 15 11.65 30.43 28.06
CA LEU A 15 12.26 29.14 27.78
C LEU A 15 11.27 27.98 27.97
N ILE A 16 10.44 28.03 29.01
CA ILE A 16 9.37 27.03 29.21
C ILE A 16 8.37 27.04 28.06
N ILE A 17 7.93 28.21 27.64
CA ILE A 17 6.96 28.34 26.53
C ILE A 17 7.58 27.80 25.22
N ILE A 18 8.84 28.11 24.93
CA ILE A 18 9.56 27.58 23.75
C ILE A 18 9.65 26.07 23.82
N LEU A 19 10.01 25.52 25.00
CA LEU A 19 10.12 24.07 25.19
C LEU A 19 8.77 23.37 24.94
N LEU A 20 7.68 23.93 25.48
CA LEU A 20 6.33 23.40 25.25
C LEU A 20 5.93 23.47 23.77
N LEU A 21 6.23 24.56 23.07
CA LEU A 21 5.96 24.68 21.63
C LEU A 21 6.76 23.65 20.82
N VAL A 22 8.03 23.43 21.14
CA VAL A 22 8.87 22.43 20.48
C VAL A 22 8.35 21.02 20.70
N THR A 23 7.94 20.67 21.92
CA THR A 23 7.40 19.33 22.24
C THR A 23 6.09 19.02 21.53
N ILE A 24 5.31 20.02 21.14
CA ILE A 24 4.05 19.86 20.39
C ILE A 24 4.30 19.86 18.88
N LEU A 25 5.08 20.83 18.39
CA LEU A 25 5.24 21.06 16.95
C LEU A 25 6.16 20.05 16.26
N VAL A 26 7.21 19.59 16.95
CA VAL A 26 8.19 18.67 16.36
C VAL A 26 7.57 17.30 16.06
N PRO A 27 6.87 16.64 16.98
CA PRO A 27 6.21 15.35 16.69
C PRO A 27 5.22 15.45 15.54
N PHE A 28 4.43 16.53 15.47
CA PHE A 28 3.46 16.73 14.39
C PHE A 28 4.14 16.84 13.01
N LYS A 29 5.26 17.56 12.90
CA LYS A 29 6.03 17.62 11.66
C LYS A 29 6.65 16.28 11.28
N LEU A 30 7.18 15.54 12.23
CA LEU A 30 7.78 14.22 11.97
C LEU A 30 6.74 13.23 11.44
N ILE A 31 5.56 13.17 12.03
CA ILE A 31 4.46 12.31 11.56
C ILE A 31 4.09 12.64 10.11
N ASN A 32 3.97 13.92 9.78
CA ASN A 32 3.63 14.35 8.42
C ASN A 32 4.75 14.01 7.42
N MET A 33 6.02 14.10 7.82
CA MET A 33 7.16 13.72 6.98
C MET A 33 7.19 12.23 6.69
N GLU A 34 7.04 11.38 7.71
CA GLU A 34 6.98 9.92 7.55
C GLU A 34 5.82 9.49 6.63
N GLN A 35 4.69 10.16 6.75
CA GLN A 35 3.55 9.88 5.89
C GLN A 35 3.82 10.28 4.45
N ALA A 36 4.39 11.47 4.21
CA ALA A 36 4.77 11.91 2.88
C ALA A 36 5.78 10.96 2.23
N GLU A 37 6.75 10.48 3.00
CA GLU A 37 7.73 9.48 2.56
C GLU A 37 7.06 8.16 2.16
N ARG A 38 6.13 7.63 2.96
CA ARG A 38 5.37 6.42 2.62
C ARG A 38 4.55 6.59 1.35
N ILE A 39 3.89 7.74 1.18
CA ILE A 39 3.13 8.03 -0.05
C ILE A 39 4.06 8.11 -1.26
N ALA A 40 5.22 8.75 -1.12
CA ALA A 40 6.22 8.83 -2.18
C ALA A 40 6.74 7.43 -2.55
N LYS A 41 7.08 6.61 -1.55
CA LYS A 41 7.51 5.22 -1.76
C LYS A 41 6.41 4.39 -2.44
N TRP A 42 5.15 4.53 -2.02
CA TRP A 42 4.01 3.89 -2.68
C TRP A 42 3.93 4.24 -4.17
N LYS A 43 4.02 5.53 -4.51
CA LYS A 43 3.98 5.97 -5.91
C LYS A 43 5.11 5.37 -6.74
N THR A 44 6.32 5.32 -6.19
CA THR A 44 7.48 4.70 -6.86
C THR A 44 7.25 3.21 -7.08
N VAL A 45 6.84 2.47 -6.06
CA VAL A 45 6.57 1.03 -6.16
C VAL A 45 5.43 0.74 -7.14
N TYR A 46 4.38 1.56 -7.15
CA TYR A 46 3.28 1.44 -8.11
C TYR A 46 3.77 1.55 -9.57
N GLU A 47 4.59 2.55 -9.88
CA GLU A 47 5.11 2.72 -11.25
C GLU A 47 6.08 1.59 -11.65
N GLU A 48 6.90 1.08 -10.71
CA GLU A 48 7.76 -0.07 -10.94
C GLU A 48 6.94 -1.33 -11.24
N LEU A 49 5.90 -1.61 -10.45
CA LEU A 49 5.00 -2.74 -10.69
C LEU A 49 4.25 -2.60 -12.00
N LYS A 50 3.72 -1.43 -12.29
CA LYS A 50 3.03 -1.14 -13.55
C LYS A 50 3.94 -1.39 -14.75
N TYR A 51 5.21 -0.98 -14.67
CA TYR A 51 6.19 -1.26 -15.69
C TYR A 51 6.43 -2.77 -15.85
N SER A 52 6.63 -3.50 -14.74
CA SER A 52 6.83 -4.95 -14.76
C SER A 52 5.65 -5.70 -15.38
N PHE A 53 4.42 -5.36 -15.00
CA PHE A 53 3.22 -5.96 -15.59
C PHE A 53 3.05 -5.62 -17.08
N ASN A 54 3.44 -4.41 -17.51
CA ASN A 54 3.45 -4.05 -18.92
C ASN A 54 4.46 -4.88 -19.71
N LEU A 55 5.63 -5.21 -19.14
CA LEU A 55 6.59 -6.12 -19.77
C LEU A 55 6.02 -7.53 -19.94
N VAL A 56 5.31 -8.05 -18.93
CA VAL A 56 4.58 -9.32 -19.07
C VAL A 56 3.61 -9.25 -20.26
N ASN A 57 2.83 -8.18 -20.33
CA ASN A 57 1.86 -7.97 -21.41
C ASN A 57 2.52 -7.94 -22.81
N LEU A 58 3.67 -7.27 -22.91
CA LEU A 58 4.43 -7.17 -24.17
C LEU A 58 5.07 -8.50 -24.59
N HIS A 59 5.62 -9.28 -23.66
CA HIS A 59 6.34 -10.50 -23.94
C HIS A 59 5.43 -11.72 -24.12
N GLU A 60 4.32 -11.75 -23.37
CA GLU A 60 3.44 -12.92 -23.27
C GLU A 60 2.03 -12.69 -23.82
N GLY A 61 1.77 -11.47 -24.31
CA GLY A 61 0.53 -11.09 -25.00
C GLY A 61 -0.58 -10.58 -24.08
N ASN A 62 -0.81 -11.16 -22.92
CA ASN A 62 -1.80 -10.69 -21.92
C ASN A 62 -1.22 -10.93 -20.51
N ILE A 63 -1.52 -10.04 -19.59
CA ILE A 63 -1.14 -10.20 -18.19
C ILE A 63 -1.85 -11.44 -17.61
N VAL A 64 -3.17 -11.49 -17.80
CA VAL A 64 -3.99 -12.66 -17.48
C VAL A 64 -4.36 -13.35 -18.79
N PRO A 65 -4.04 -14.63 -19.00
CA PRO A 65 -4.41 -15.34 -20.22
C PRO A 65 -5.92 -15.33 -20.46
N LYS A 66 -6.33 -15.12 -21.70
CA LYS A 66 -7.77 -15.24 -22.06
C LYS A 66 -8.23 -16.68 -21.89
N ILE A 67 -9.39 -16.85 -21.25
CA ILE A 67 -10.02 -18.14 -20.88
C ILE A 67 -10.38 -19.02 -22.12
N ASN A 68 -10.03 -18.64 -23.34
CA ASN A 68 -10.34 -19.38 -24.57
C ASN A 68 -9.52 -20.66 -24.78
N GLU A 69 -8.52 -20.94 -23.94
CA GLU A 69 -7.82 -22.21 -23.92
C GLU A 69 -8.36 -23.04 -22.75
N LEU A 70 -9.42 -23.77 -23.05
CA LEU A 70 -9.94 -24.94 -22.34
C LEU A 70 -9.26 -25.28 -21.00
N ASP A 71 -9.96 -24.99 -19.90
CA ASP A 71 -9.82 -25.64 -18.58
C ASP A 71 -8.58 -25.38 -17.73
N LYS A 72 -7.66 -24.49 -18.06
CA LYS A 72 -6.63 -24.07 -17.13
C LYS A 72 -7.09 -22.87 -16.30
N VAL A 73 -7.70 -23.15 -15.17
CA VAL A 73 -7.83 -22.16 -14.08
C VAL A 73 -6.43 -21.88 -13.58
N PHE A 74 -5.86 -20.72 -13.96
CA PHE A 74 -4.58 -20.27 -13.40
C PHE A 74 -4.73 -20.15 -11.88
N SER A 75 -3.85 -20.82 -11.17
CA SER A 75 -3.73 -20.71 -9.72
C SER A 75 -3.02 -19.40 -9.35
N ASP A 76 -3.05 -19.06 -8.06
CA ASP A 76 -2.26 -17.93 -7.54
C ASP A 76 -0.76 -18.16 -7.80
N ASP A 77 -0.30 -19.43 -7.72
CA ASP A 77 1.10 -19.80 -7.95
C ASP A 77 1.51 -19.64 -9.43
N ASP A 78 0.63 -19.99 -10.37
CA ASP A 78 0.91 -19.79 -11.81
C ASP A 78 1.09 -18.30 -12.12
N MET A 79 0.28 -17.45 -11.50
CA MET A 79 0.39 -16.00 -11.69
C MET A 79 1.68 -15.45 -11.09
N PHE A 80 2.11 -15.96 -9.94
CA PHE A 80 3.40 -15.60 -9.34
C PHE A 80 4.57 -16.00 -10.24
N GLU A 81 4.63 -17.25 -10.70
CA GLU A 81 5.71 -17.73 -11.56
C GLU A 81 5.80 -16.93 -12.88
N ARG A 82 4.66 -16.49 -13.40
CA ARG A 82 4.60 -15.69 -14.62
C ARG A 82 5.20 -14.31 -14.46
N ILE A 83 4.93 -13.60 -13.37
CA ILE A 83 5.41 -12.22 -13.16
C ILE A 83 6.74 -12.14 -12.44
N LYS A 84 7.15 -13.17 -11.72
CA LYS A 84 8.37 -13.25 -10.92
C LYS A 84 9.65 -12.82 -11.70
N PRO A 85 9.88 -13.24 -12.96
CA PRO A 85 11.05 -12.80 -13.73
C PRO A 85 11.14 -11.29 -13.92
N TYR A 86 10.01 -10.59 -13.87
CA TYR A 86 9.91 -9.15 -14.09
C TYR A 86 9.95 -8.33 -12.80
N LEU A 87 9.82 -8.99 -11.63
CA LEU A 87 9.82 -8.36 -10.31
C LEU A 87 11.21 -8.30 -9.67
N ASN A 88 12.19 -9.07 -10.19
CA ASN A 88 13.53 -9.20 -9.62
C ASN A 88 13.49 -9.53 -8.11
N PRO A 89 12.92 -10.65 -7.71
CA PRO A 89 12.79 -11.02 -6.31
C PRO A 89 14.17 -11.20 -5.65
N ILE A 90 14.26 -10.95 -4.34
CA ILE A 90 15.48 -11.15 -3.55
C ILE A 90 15.70 -12.63 -3.31
N ASN A 91 14.62 -13.39 -3.13
CA ASN A 91 14.64 -14.83 -3.00
C ASN A 91 13.52 -15.48 -3.82
N ASP A 92 13.65 -16.79 -4.06
CA ASP A 92 12.70 -17.56 -4.84
C ASP A 92 11.63 -18.26 -3.99
N GLU A 93 11.70 -18.15 -2.67
CA GLU A 93 10.77 -18.80 -1.75
C GLU A 93 9.62 -17.87 -1.37
N TYR A 94 8.42 -18.43 -1.36
CA TYR A 94 7.25 -17.76 -0.82
C TYR A 94 7.27 -17.82 0.70
N THR A 95 7.20 -16.66 1.33
CA THR A 95 7.20 -16.54 2.79
C THR A 95 5.93 -15.84 3.27
N ASN A 96 5.55 -16.11 4.52
CA ASN A 96 4.56 -15.30 5.21
C ASN A 96 5.21 -14.65 6.44
N PRO A 97 5.63 -13.38 6.36
CA PRO A 97 6.35 -12.71 7.43
C PRO A 97 5.44 -12.21 8.55
N TYR A 98 4.12 -12.30 8.41
CA TYR A 98 3.16 -11.70 9.34
C TYR A 98 2.76 -12.64 10.45
N ASN A 99 3.58 -12.78 11.50
CA ASN A 99 3.28 -13.61 12.68
C ASN A 99 1.98 -13.20 13.40
N ARG A 100 1.59 -11.92 13.33
CA ARG A 100 0.39 -11.36 13.99
C ARG A 100 -0.68 -10.93 12.99
N GLY A 101 -0.51 -11.23 11.70
CA GLY A 101 -1.37 -10.73 10.63
C GLY A 101 -1.16 -9.24 10.36
N TYR A 102 -2.03 -8.69 9.54
CA TYR A 102 -2.11 -7.27 9.22
C TYR A 102 -3.55 -6.80 9.36
N PHE A 103 -3.74 -5.50 9.36
CA PHE A 103 -4.98 -4.89 9.81
C PHE A 103 -5.51 -3.90 8.77
N TYR A 104 -6.83 -3.72 8.76
CA TYR A 104 -7.44 -2.58 8.09
C TYR A 104 -7.00 -1.27 8.73
N ARG A 105 -7.17 -0.14 8.03
CA ARG A 105 -6.77 1.17 8.53
C ARG A 105 -7.43 1.54 9.87
N ASN A 106 -8.65 1.10 10.09
CA ASN A 106 -9.38 1.26 11.36
C ASN A 106 -8.95 0.25 12.45
N ALA A 107 -7.78 -0.39 12.29
CA ALA A 107 -7.22 -1.39 13.19
C ALA A 107 -8.03 -2.68 13.36
N ALA A 108 -9.07 -2.92 12.55
CA ALA A 108 -9.75 -4.21 12.51
C ALA A 108 -8.85 -5.27 11.86
N PRO A 109 -8.75 -6.51 12.38
CA PRO A 109 -7.92 -7.55 11.80
C PRO A 109 -8.47 -8.04 10.46
N VAL A 110 -7.58 -8.29 9.49
CA VAL A 110 -7.96 -8.90 8.22
C VAL A 110 -8.20 -10.39 8.45
N LYS A 111 -9.41 -10.86 8.13
CA LYS A 111 -9.81 -12.25 8.35
C LYS A 111 -9.39 -13.13 7.18
N LYS A 112 -9.00 -14.38 7.47
CA LYS A 112 -8.50 -15.37 6.48
C LYS A 112 -9.45 -15.64 5.29
N HIS A 113 -10.75 -15.50 5.49
CA HIS A 113 -11.75 -15.75 4.43
C HIS A 113 -12.03 -14.54 3.54
N THR A 114 -11.35 -13.42 3.74
CA THR A 114 -11.53 -12.23 2.89
C THR A 114 -10.61 -12.28 1.67
N VAL A 115 -11.01 -11.61 0.59
CA VAL A 115 -10.17 -11.45 -0.61
C VAL A 115 -8.89 -10.68 -0.33
N PHE A 116 -8.83 -9.91 0.76
CA PHE A 116 -7.67 -9.14 1.18
C PHE A 116 -6.71 -9.89 2.11
N TYR A 117 -6.96 -11.18 2.38
CA TYR A 117 -6.03 -12.01 3.14
C TYR A 117 -5.11 -12.78 2.19
N PHE A 118 -3.82 -12.67 2.41
CA PHE A 118 -2.76 -13.32 1.66
C PHE A 118 -1.90 -14.14 2.62
N ASP A 119 -1.41 -15.27 2.17
CA ASP A 119 -0.57 -16.20 2.92
C ASP A 119 0.78 -16.50 2.25
N LYS A 120 0.93 -16.10 0.97
CA LYS A 120 2.16 -16.24 0.21
C LYS A 120 2.64 -14.88 -0.28
N PHE A 121 3.93 -14.61 -0.08
CA PHE A 121 4.56 -13.36 -0.47
C PHE A 121 5.93 -13.63 -1.06
N ILE A 122 6.34 -12.81 -2.02
CA ILE A 122 7.72 -12.67 -2.46
C ILE A 122 8.25 -11.32 -2.01
N GLU A 123 9.52 -11.30 -1.66
CA GLU A 123 10.24 -10.08 -1.32
C GLU A 123 11.01 -9.58 -2.53
N ILE A 124 10.79 -8.30 -2.87
CA ILE A 124 11.54 -7.59 -3.90
C ILE A 124 12.43 -6.52 -3.27
N LYS A 125 13.19 -5.77 -4.07
CA LYS A 125 14.09 -4.72 -3.57
C LYS A 125 13.41 -3.78 -2.58
N ASN A 126 14.20 -3.22 -1.67
CA ASN A 126 13.79 -2.23 -0.67
C ASN A 126 12.75 -2.74 0.34
N ASP A 127 12.84 -4.02 0.70
CA ASP A 127 11.95 -4.69 1.67
C ASP A 127 10.46 -4.67 1.25
N VAL A 128 10.16 -4.55 -0.03
CA VAL A 128 8.78 -4.58 -0.51
C VAL A 128 8.30 -6.02 -0.63
N LEU A 129 7.12 -6.31 -0.05
CA LEU A 129 6.48 -7.61 -0.16
C LEU A 129 5.32 -7.56 -1.14
N ILE A 130 5.27 -8.55 -2.02
CA ILE A 130 4.21 -8.70 -3.02
C ILE A 130 3.48 -10.00 -2.76
N GLY A 131 2.15 -9.93 -2.63
CA GLY A 131 1.25 -11.06 -2.62
C GLY A 131 0.32 -11.01 -3.83
N ILE A 132 -0.05 -12.15 -4.39
CA ILE A 132 -1.00 -12.22 -5.51
C ILE A 132 -2.05 -13.24 -5.18
N LYS A 133 -3.31 -12.89 -5.45
CA LYS A 133 -4.44 -13.76 -5.21
C LYS A 133 -5.52 -13.57 -6.26
N LYS A 134 -6.07 -14.69 -6.74
CA LYS A 134 -7.24 -14.67 -7.62
C LYS A 134 -8.46 -14.11 -6.89
N ASN A 135 -9.19 -13.23 -7.57
CA ASN A 135 -10.45 -12.70 -7.06
C ASN A 135 -11.60 -13.64 -7.46
N TYR A 136 -11.94 -14.57 -6.58
CA TYR A 136 -13.03 -15.54 -6.81
C TYR A 136 -14.43 -14.90 -6.87
N ASP A 137 -14.58 -13.65 -6.45
CA ASP A 137 -15.81 -12.86 -6.60
C ASP A 137 -15.89 -12.19 -7.98
N TYR A 138 -14.86 -12.36 -8.83
CA TYR A 138 -14.89 -11.86 -10.20
C TYR A 138 -15.94 -12.63 -11.02
N LYS A 139 -16.78 -11.85 -11.69
CA LYS A 139 -17.70 -12.37 -12.72
C LYS A 139 -17.41 -11.61 -13.99
N ASP A 140 -17.34 -12.32 -15.10
CA ASP A 140 -17.06 -11.73 -16.40
C ASP A 140 -17.98 -10.55 -16.72
N GLY A 141 -17.40 -9.48 -17.28
CA GLY A 141 -18.12 -8.22 -17.55
C GLY A 141 -18.29 -7.28 -16.35
N GLN A 142 -17.76 -7.59 -15.17
CA GLN A 142 -17.72 -6.66 -14.04
C GLN A 142 -16.45 -5.79 -14.05
N ILE A 143 -16.57 -4.59 -13.44
CA ILE A 143 -15.43 -3.65 -13.25
C ILE A 143 -14.44 -4.16 -12.16
N LYS A 144 -14.66 -5.34 -11.60
CA LYS A 144 -13.78 -5.93 -10.58
C LYS A 144 -12.57 -6.56 -11.24
N PRO A 145 -11.37 -6.46 -10.62
CA PRO A 145 -10.17 -7.10 -11.13
C PRO A 145 -10.23 -8.64 -11.01
N GLU A 146 -9.58 -9.34 -11.93
CA GLU A 146 -9.46 -10.80 -11.91
C GLU A 146 -8.51 -11.28 -10.81
N TYR A 147 -7.44 -10.51 -10.57
CA TYR A 147 -6.48 -10.75 -9.48
C TYR A 147 -6.34 -9.50 -8.62
N ILE A 148 -6.09 -9.72 -7.35
CA ILE A 148 -5.68 -8.69 -6.39
C ILE A 148 -4.20 -8.88 -6.11
N VAL A 149 -3.44 -7.80 -6.20
CA VAL A 149 -2.04 -7.74 -5.80
C VAL A 149 -1.95 -6.95 -4.50
N PHE A 150 -1.40 -7.61 -3.49
CA PHE A 150 -1.03 -7.01 -2.22
C PHE A 150 0.38 -6.42 -2.35
N VAL A 151 0.58 -5.24 -1.85
CA VAL A 151 1.87 -4.54 -1.85
C VAL A 151 2.10 -3.96 -0.47
N ASP A 152 3.07 -4.50 0.25
CA ASP A 152 3.56 -3.87 1.47
C ASP A 152 4.87 -3.16 1.16
N ILE A 153 4.88 -1.84 1.31
CA ILE A 153 6.01 -1.01 0.89
C ILE A 153 7.18 -1.00 1.88
N ASN A 154 6.99 -1.47 3.10
CA ASN A 154 8.03 -1.56 4.13
C ASN A 154 8.23 -2.99 4.67
N GLY A 155 7.60 -3.97 4.04
CA GLY A 155 7.73 -5.39 4.35
C GLY A 155 7.18 -5.74 5.73
N LYS A 156 7.93 -6.56 6.45
CA LYS A 156 7.53 -7.02 7.81
C LYS A 156 7.52 -5.94 8.89
N TYR A 157 7.97 -4.73 8.58
CA TYR A 157 8.03 -3.64 9.56
C TYR A 157 6.65 -3.05 9.78
N ARG A 158 6.39 -2.60 11.02
CA ARG A 158 5.12 -1.98 11.37
C ARG A 158 4.94 -0.63 10.68
N PRO A 159 3.68 -0.20 10.52
CA PRO A 159 2.46 -0.61 11.24
C PRO A 159 1.68 -1.79 10.68
N ASN A 160 1.93 -2.30 9.47
CA ASN A 160 1.20 -3.35 8.77
C ASN A 160 -0.31 -3.03 8.66
N LEU A 161 -0.61 -1.81 8.23
CA LEU A 161 -1.96 -1.28 8.09
C LEU A 161 -2.32 -1.02 6.62
N ILE A 162 -3.44 -1.55 6.18
CA ILE A 162 -4.00 -1.27 4.86
C ILE A 162 -4.26 0.23 4.72
N GLY A 163 -3.74 0.82 3.63
CA GLY A 163 -3.84 2.24 3.33
C GLY A 163 -2.83 3.11 4.09
N GLN A 164 -1.84 2.51 4.76
CA GLN A 164 -0.73 3.23 5.37
C GLN A 164 0.62 2.75 4.83
N ASP A 165 0.89 1.47 4.88
CA ASP A 165 2.05 0.78 4.31
C ASP A 165 1.66 -0.39 3.41
N ILE A 166 0.43 -0.88 3.53
CA ILE A 166 -0.14 -1.94 2.69
C ILE A 166 -1.13 -1.34 1.70
N PHE A 167 -0.95 -1.67 0.42
CA PHE A 167 -1.75 -1.18 -0.69
C PHE A 167 -2.19 -2.32 -1.58
N PHE A 168 -3.26 -2.11 -2.36
CA PHE A 168 -3.77 -3.11 -3.28
C PHE A 168 -3.84 -2.59 -4.70
N LEU A 169 -3.52 -3.49 -5.64
CA LEU A 169 -3.73 -3.29 -7.06
C LEU A 169 -4.72 -4.32 -7.57
N GLY A 170 -5.44 -3.97 -8.60
CA GLY A 170 -6.26 -4.88 -9.39
C GLY A 170 -5.58 -5.19 -10.70
N VAL A 171 -5.60 -6.44 -11.12
CA VAL A 171 -5.06 -6.91 -12.40
C VAL A 171 -6.17 -7.52 -13.23
N ASN A 172 -6.27 -7.06 -14.47
CA ASN A 172 -7.11 -7.62 -15.52
C ASN A 172 -6.22 -8.08 -16.68
N SER A 173 -6.82 -8.68 -17.70
CA SER A 173 -6.09 -9.21 -18.86
C SER A 173 -5.13 -8.22 -19.51
N ASN A 174 -5.45 -6.91 -19.50
CA ASN A 174 -4.74 -5.90 -20.25
C ASN A 174 -4.08 -4.82 -19.37
N GLU A 175 -4.46 -4.68 -18.13
CA GLU A 175 -3.95 -3.60 -17.27
C GLU A 175 -3.84 -3.98 -15.80
N ILE A 176 -2.90 -3.31 -15.14
CA ILE A 176 -2.83 -3.22 -13.69
C ILE A 176 -3.28 -1.83 -13.26
N MET A 177 -4.09 -1.75 -12.23
CA MET A 177 -4.63 -0.49 -11.72
C MET A 177 -4.63 -0.45 -10.19
N ALA A 178 -4.54 0.73 -9.61
CA ALA A 178 -4.72 0.88 -8.18
C ALA A 178 -6.17 0.54 -7.78
N LEU A 179 -6.33 -0.18 -6.68
CA LEU A 179 -7.65 -0.49 -6.17
C LEU A 179 -8.32 0.81 -5.67
N GLY A 180 -9.56 1.05 -6.11
CA GLY A 180 -10.26 2.31 -5.90
C GLY A 180 -10.50 3.11 -7.20
N LYS A 181 -9.78 2.79 -8.27
CA LYS A 181 -10.05 3.36 -9.59
C LYS A 181 -11.49 3.05 -10.00
N ASN A 182 -12.22 4.08 -10.43
CA ASN A 182 -13.64 3.99 -10.84
C ASN A 182 -14.64 3.62 -9.72
N VAL A 183 -14.26 3.67 -8.44
CA VAL A 183 -15.17 3.46 -7.32
C VAL A 183 -16.01 4.72 -7.07
N LYS A 184 -17.33 4.54 -6.91
CA LYS A 184 -18.27 5.64 -6.61
C LYS A 184 -18.20 6.13 -5.16
N GLU A 185 -17.62 5.33 -4.26
CA GLU A 185 -17.48 5.69 -2.86
C GLU A 185 -16.43 6.79 -2.67
N SER A 186 -16.56 7.54 -1.57
CA SER A 186 -15.58 8.55 -1.21
C SER A 186 -14.23 7.89 -0.86
N LEU A 187 -13.24 8.04 -1.74
CA LEU A 187 -11.88 7.55 -1.49
C LEU A 187 -11.30 8.15 -0.20
N LYS A 188 -11.58 9.44 0.06
CA LYS A 188 -11.14 10.11 1.29
C LYS A 188 -11.74 9.48 2.55
N ALA A 189 -13.02 9.13 2.54
CA ALA A 189 -13.66 8.46 3.67
C ALA A 189 -13.06 7.07 3.91
N ASN A 190 -12.82 6.31 2.84
CA ASN A 190 -12.18 4.99 2.91
C ASN A 190 -10.76 5.07 3.49
N CYS A 191 -10.01 6.14 3.15
CA CYS A 191 -8.66 6.41 3.62
C CYS A 191 -8.57 7.12 4.96
N SER A 192 -9.68 7.51 5.57
CA SER A 192 -9.69 8.07 6.92
C SER A 192 -9.29 7.01 7.96
N ILE A 193 -8.98 7.43 9.18
CA ILE A 193 -8.67 6.52 10.30
C ILE A 193 -9.84 5.60 10.69
N LEU A 194 -11.06 5.96 10.30
CA LEU A 194 -12.27 5.15 10.51
C LEU A 194 -12.58 4.24 9.31
N GLY A 195 -11.93 4.47 8.18
CA GLY A 195 -12.10 3.68 6.97
C GLY A 195 -11.34 2.35 7.01
N ASN A 196 -11.59 1.49 6.03
CA ASN A 196 -10.86 0.22 5.92
C ASN A 196 -9.50 0.34 5.18
N GLY A 197 -9.27 1.44 4.47
CA GLY A 197 -8.01 1.74 3.78
C GLY A 197 -7.82 1.07 2.42
N VAL A 198 -8.73 0.22 1.98
CA VAL A 198 -8.58 -0.61 0.77
C VAL A 198 -8.39 0.24 -0.51
N TYR A 199 -9.05 1.39 -0.58
CA TYR A 199 -8.98 2.29 -1.74
C TYR A 199 -7.95 3.42 -1.59
N CYS A 200 -7.09 3.35 -0.57
CA CYS A 200 -6.01 4.32 -0.38
C CYS A 200 -4.98 4.26 -1.51
N SER A 201 -4.87 3.13 -2.18
CA SER A 201 -4.00 2.96 -3.34
C SER A 201 -4.26 4.06 -4.38
N GLU A 202 -5.51 4.22 -4.82
CA GLU A 202 -5.90 5.23 -5.79
C GLU A 202 -5.92 6.64 -5.19
N TYR A 203 -6.41 6.79 -3.95
CA TYR A 203 -6.49 8.08 -3.29
C TYR A 203 -5.15 8.83 -3.28
N TYR A 204 -4.06 8.13 -2.94
CA TYR A 204 -2.73 8.75 -2.90
C TYR A 204 -2.12 8.98 -4.28
N LEU A 205 -2.42 8.15 -5.28
CA LEU A 205 -2.00 8.38 -6.66
C LEU A 205 -2.63 9.64 -7.24
N MET A 206 -3.88 9.93 -6.88
CA MET A 206 -4.59 11.16 -7.26
C MET A 206 -4.14 12.40 -6.49
N GLY A 207 -3.13 12.31 -5.62
CA GLY A 207 -2.63 13.43 -4.82
C GLY A 207 -3.34 13.63 -3.49
N GLY A 208 -4.13 12.67 -3.04
CA GLY A 208 -4.75 12.68 -1.72
C GLY A 208 -3.72 12.77 -0.60
N GLN A 209 -4.07 13.50 0.46
CA GLN A 209 -3.32 13.65 1.70
C GLN A 209 -4.23 13.31 2.88
N LEU A 210 -3.66 12.84 3.98
CA LEU A 210 -4.38 12.55 5.23
C LEU A 210 -4.48 13.75 6.12
#